data_7b9245e1834517686ee1f7b69bb32ea3
#
_entry.id   7b9245e1834517686ee1f7b69bb32ea3
#
_cell.length_a   1.000
_cell.length_b   1.000
_cell.length_c   1.000
_cell.angle_alpha   90.00
_cell.angle_beta   90.00
_cell.angle_gamma   90.00
#
_symmetry.space_group_name_H-M   'P 1'
#
loop_
_entity.id
_entity.type
_entity.pdbx_description
1 polymer ?
#
loop_
_entity_poly.entity_id
_entity_poly.type
_entity_poly.pdbx_seq_one_letter_code
_entity_poly.pdbx_strand_id
1 'polypeptide(L)'
;LDPNLVNLVSRLILLFGGDFFGFADTTAAKRAIELQGGELVSGYPRAISIGIALPGAIVDMLPMRSEPGVAVSYRVHCYEVINTRLDLISSSVAGLLQRHGYRALPLPASERIDDDRICASFSHKMAASLAGLGWIGKSCLLVTPQVGPRARWTTVLTAAPFVAEAGRLEDRCGECRCASRRARSARLPAGRSVRASPGKRGTTREPASST
;
A
#
# COMPACT_ATOMS: atom_id res chain seq x y z
N LEU A 1 15.70 -21.73 -3.71
CA LEU A 1 14.70 -20.91 -4.43
C LEU A 1 14.71 -21.33 -5.89
N ASP A 2 13.53 -21.48 -6.47
CA ASP A 2 13.42 -21.67 -7.92
C ASP A 2 13.64 -20.31 -8.62
N PRO A 3 14.78 -20.06 -9.29
CA PRO A 3 15.06 -18.82 -9.98
C PRO A 3 13.99 -18.50 -11.04
N ASN A 4 13.32 -19.53 -11.55
CA ASN A 4 12.25 -19.39 -12.53
C ASN A 4 11.01 -18.72 -11.89
N LEU A 5 10.67 -19.05 -10.64
CA LEU A 5 9.53 -18.45 -9.95
C LEU A 5 9.75 -16.93 -9.68
N VAL A 6 10.98 -16.55 -9.29
CA VAL A 6 11.33 -15.12 -9.13
C VAL A 6 11.14 -14.38 -10.45
N ASN A 7 11.65 -14.93 -11.55
CA ASN A 7 11.51 -14.34 -12.87
C ASN A 7 10.04 -14.23 -13.32
N LEU A 8 9.23 -15.27 -13.07
CA LEU A 8 7.80 -15.27 -13.41
C LEU A 8 7.06 -14.19 -12.65
N VAL A 9 7.28 -14.07 -11.32
CA VAL A 9 6.68 -13.03 -10.48
C VAL A 9 7.10 -11.64 -10.96
N SER A 10 8.39 -11.42 -11.19
CA SER A 10 8.92 -10.14 -11.63
C SER A 10 8.34 -9.72 -12.98
N ARG A 11 8.33 -10.63 -13.96
CA ARG A 11 7.75 -10.38 -15.29
C ARG A 11 6.26 -10.07 -15.22
N LEU A 12 5.51 -10.79 -14.38
CA LEU A 12 4.09 -10.54 -14.20
C LEU A 12 3.86 -9.14 -13.64
N ILE A 13 4.60 -8.72 -12.60
CA ILE A 13 4.47 -7.39 -11.99
C ILE A 13 4.74 -6.30 -13.04
N LEU A 14 5.84 -6.41 -13.78
CA LEU A 14 6.22 -5.45 -14.81
C LEU A 14 5.21 -5.40 -15.97
N LEU A 15 4.72 -6.55 -16.43
CA LEU A 15 3.73 -6.65 -17.51
C LEU A 15 2.42 -5.94 -17.16
N PHE A 16 2.00 -6.01 -15.90
CA PHE A 16 0.79 -5.34 -15.42
C PHE A 16 1.05 -3.89 -14.94
N GLY A 17 2.25 -3.37 -15.18
CA GLY A 17 2.62 -1.98 -14.94
C GLY A 17 2.93 -1.65 -13.49
N GLY A 18 3.50 -2.58 -12.74
CA GLY A 18 4.21 -2.28 -11.49
C GLY A 18 5.56 -1.65 -11.82
N ASP A 19 5.89 -0.55 -11.16
CA ASP A 19 7.17 0.17 -11.37
C ASP A 19 8.24 -0.28 -10.38
N PHE A 20 7.83 -0.71 -9.20
CA PHE A 20 8.70 -1.13 -8.11
C PHE A 20 8.25 -2.48 -7.58
N PHE A 21 9.18 -3.35 -7.26
CA PHE A 21 8.91 -4.55 -6.49
C PHE A 21 10.15 -5.00 -5.73
N GLY A 22 9.94 -5.78 -4.68
CA GLY A 22 11.02 -6.37 -3.90
C GLY A 22 10.49 -7.40 -2.92
N PHE A 23 11.39 -8.26 -2.45
CA PHE A 23 11.11 -9.36 -1.54
C PHE A 23 11.58 -9.01 -0.13
N ALA A 24 10.72 -9.21 0.85
CA ALA A 24 11.00 -8.89 2.24
C ALA A 24 10.90 -10.13 3.12
N ASP A 25 11.80 -10.24 4.09
CA ASP A 25 11.67 -11.13 5.24
C ASP A 25 10.88 -10.40 6.34
N THR A 26 9.73 -10.96 6.74
CA THR A 26 8.84 -10.37 7.74
C THR A 26 9.06 -10.94 9.13
N THR A 27 9.95 -11.93 9.31
CA THR A 27 10.15 -12.64 10.57
C THR A 27 10.60 -11.74 11.71
N ALA A 28 11.51 -10.79 11.45
CA ALA A 28 11.96 -9.82 12.45
C ALA A 28 10.88 -8.82 12.86
N ALA A 29 9.85 -8.59 12.00
CA ALA A 29 8.74 -7.69 12.25
C ALA A 29 7.47 -8.40 12.73
N LYS A 30 7.50 -9.73 12.93
CA LYS A 30 6.33 -10.57 13.25
C LYS A 30 5.47 -9.99 14.36
N ARG A 31 6.06 -9.59 15.49
CA ARG A 31 5.33 -9.02 16.63
C ARG A 31 4.59 -7.73 16.27
N ALA A 32 5.21 -6.85 15.48
CA ALA A 32 4.58 -5.59 15.06
C ALA A 32 3.43 -5.86 14.08
N ILE A 33 3.59 -6.84 13.19
CA ILE A 33 2.55 -7.29 12.24
C ILE A 33 1.36 -7.88 13.01
N GLU A 34 1.60 -8.73 13.99
CA GLU A 34 0.58 -9.35 14.82
C GLU A 34 -0.22 -8.34 15.64
N LEU A 35 0.45 -7.34 16.23
CA LEU A 35 -0.21 -6.25 16.96
C LEU A 35 -1.10 -5.37 16.07
N GLN A 36 -0.79 -5.29 14.78
CA GLN A 36 -1.57 -4.50 13.81
C GLN A 36 -2.74 -5.30 13.22
N GLY A 37 -2.50 -6.50 12.71
CA GLY A 37 -3.45 -7.27 11.91
C GLY A 37 -3.72 -8.68 12.37
N GLY A 38 -3.19 -9.09 13.54
CA GLY A 38 -3.42 -10.40 14.13
C GLY A 38 -2.64 -11.54 13.48
N GLU A 39 -2.98 -12.75 13.88
CA GLU A 39 -2.30 -13.98 13.44
C GLU A 39 -2.48 -14.26 11.94
N LEU A 40 -3.59 -13.82 11.35
CA LEU A 40 -3.87 -14.01 9.93
C LEU A 40 -2.74 -13.51 9.04
N VAL A 41 -2.19 -12.36 9.35
CA VAL A 41 -1.11 -11.72 8.55
C VAL A 41 0.28 -12.02 9.11
N SER A 42 0.44 -12.24 10.42
CA SER A 42 1.73 -12.53 11.04
C SER A 42 2.23 -13.96 10.78
N GLY A 43 1.36 -14.85 10.30
CA GLY A 43 1.67 -16.23 9.95
C GLY A 43 2.49 -16.42 8.66
N TYR A 44 2.77 -15.33 7.92
CA TYR A 44 3.54 -15.39 6.67
C TYR A 44 4.97 -14.88 6.87
N PRO A 45 6.00 -15.70 6.55
CA PRO A 45 7.40 -15.32 6.78
C PRO A 45 7.97 -14.37 5.74
N ARG A 46 7.29 -14.18 4.61
CA ARG A 46 7.78 -13.39 3.47
C ARG A 46 6.69 -12.47 2.94
N ALA A 47 7.12 -11.37 2.35
CA ALA A 47 6.27 -10.42 1.65
C ALA A 47 6.87 -10.03 0.31
N ILE A 48 6.02 -9.86 -0.69
CA ILE A 48 6.35 -9.23 -1.96
C ILE A 48 5.73 -7.84 -1.92
N SER A 49 6.55 -6.81 -1.88
CA SER A 49 6.09 -5.42 -1.97
C SER A 49 6.05 -4.99 -3.42
N ILE A 50 4.96 -4.35 -3.84
CA ILE A 50 4.73 -3.91 -5.21
C ILE A 50 4.30 -2.45 -5.17
N GLY A 51 4.90 -1.60 -6.01
CA GLY A 51 4.62 -0.18 -6.07
C GLY A 51 4.37 0.33 -7.48
N ILE A 52 3.52 1.36 -7.57
CA ILE A 52 3.28 2.12 -8.80
C ILE A 52 3.55 3.60 -8.52
N ALA A 53 4.36 4.23 -9.38
CA ALA A 53 4.64 5.65 -9.34
C ALA A 53 3.39 6.47 -9.69
N LEU A 54 3.19 7.59 -8.99
CA LEU A 54 2.09 8.50 -9.28
C LEU A 54 2.41 9.36 -10.51
N PRO A 55 1.41 9.71 -11.35
CA PRO A 55 1.58 10.65 -12.44
C PRO A 55 2.13 12.00 -11.95
N GLY A 56 3.37 12.32 -12.32
CA GLY A 56 4.10 13.49 -11.81
C GLY A 56 3.34 14.79 -12.03
N ALA A 57 2.76 14.98 -13.22
CA ALA A 57 2.00 16.18 -13.54
C ALA A 57 0.81 16.43 -12.58
N ILE A 58 0.13 15.37 -12.14
CA ILE A 58 -0.99 15.50 -11.19
C ILE A 58 -0.46 15.82 -9.78
N VAL A 59 0.62 15.16 -9.37
CA VAL A 59 1.23 15.40 -8.05
C VAL A 59 1.80 16.82 -7.96
N ASP A 60 2.38 17.34 -9.04
CA ASP A 60 2.94 18.70 -9.08
C ASP A 60 1.85 19.78 -8.99
N MET A 61 0.61 19.48 -9.41
CA MET A 61 -0.54 20.37 -9.24
C MET A 61 -1.15 20.38 -7.82
N LEU A 62 -0.75 19.48 -6.90
CA LEU A 62 -1.31 19.42 -5.53
C LEU A 62 -1.26 20.72 -4.71
N PRO A 63 -0.33 21.67 -4.92
CA PRO A 63 -0.45 22.99 -4.29
C PRO A 63 -1.78 23.70 -4.61
N MET A 64 -2.36 23.42 -5.78
CA MET A 64 -3.67 23.95 -6.26
C MET A 64 -4.84 22.99 -5.98
N ARG A 65 -4.74 22.13 -4.97
CA ARG A 65 -5.78 21.12 -4.64
C ARG A 65 -7.14 21.68 -4.25
N SER A 66 -7.26 22.99 -4.01
CA SER A 66 -8.55 23.70 -3.86
C SER A 66 -9.33 23.78 -5.17
N GLU A 67 -8.64 23.67 -6.31
CA GLU A 67 -9.28 23.62 -7.61
C GLU A 67 -9.96 22.24 -7.80
N PRO A 68 -11.28 22.19 -8.09
CA PRO A 68 -12.00 20.92 -8.20
C PRO A 68 -11.40 19.96 -9.21
N GLY A 69 -10.91 20.46 -10.35
CA GLY A 69 -10.27 19.62 -11.38
C GLY A 69 -9.02 18.93 -10.91
N VAL A 70 -8.17 19.59 -10.11
CA VAL A 70 -6.96 19.00 -9.52
C VAL A 70 -7.33 17.94 -8.49
N ALA A 71 -8.27 18.25 -7.60
CA ALA A 71 -8.72 17.32 -6.57
C ALA A 71 -9.32 16.04 -7.18
N VAL A 72 -10.16 16.17 -8.21
CA VAL A 72 -10.78 15.05 -8.93
C VAL A 72 -9.72 14.23 -9.66
N SER A 73 -8.79 14.87 -10.39
CA SER A 73 -7.72 14.17 -11.11
C SER A 73 -6.86 13.35 -10.16
N TYR A 74 -6.49 13.91 -9.01
CA TYR A 74 -5.71 13.19 -8.00
C TYR A 74 -6.49 12.01 -7.41
N ARG A 75 -7.77 12.23 -7.04
CA ARG A 75 -8.62 11.17 -6.49
C ARG A 75 -8.79 10.02 -7.47
N VAL A 76 -9.09 10.30 -8.73
CA VAL A 76 -9.33 9.27 -9.74
C VAL A 76 -8.01 8.57 -10.11
N HIS A 77 -7.02 9.31 -10.61
CA HIS A 77 -5.83 8.71 -11.22
C HIS A 77 -4.76 8.30 -10.20
N CYS A 78 -4.54 9.11 -9.15
CA CYS A 78 -3.49 8.82 -8.16
C CYS A 78 -3.99 7.98 -6.98
N TYR A 79 -5.30 7.72 -6.89
CA TYR A 79 -5.88 6.93 -5.81
C TYR A 79 -6.70 5.75 -6.36
N GLU A 80 -7.85 5.98 -6.97
CA GLU A 80 -8.78 4.92 -7.37
C GLU A 80 -8.17 3.98 -8.43
N VAL A 81 -7.71 4.52 -9.55
CA VAL A 81 -7.17 3.73 -10.66
C VAL A 81 -5.90 2.99 -10.25
N ILE A 82 -4.96 3.67 -9.57
CA ILE A 82 -3.70 3.02 -9.17
C ILE A 82 -3.92 1.95 -8.11
N ASN A 83 -4.81 2.15 -7.14
CA ASN A 83 -5.14 1.12 -6.17
C ASN A 83 -5.77 -0.10 -6.85
N THR A 84 -6.72 0.10 -7.76
CA THR A 84 -7.32 -1.00 -8.53
C THR A 84 -6.26 -1.79 -9.31
N ARG A 85 -5.32 -1.11 -9.96
CA ARG A 85 -4.20 -1.78 -10.65
C ARG A 85 -3.32 -2.57 -9.69
N LEU A 86 -2.97 -2.01 -8.54
CA LEU A 86 -2.19 -2.69 -7.50
C LEU A 86 -2.91 -3.94 -6.99
N ASP A 87 -4.23 -3.88 -6.79
CA ASP A 87 -5.04 -5.01 -6.34
C ASP A 87 -5.10 -6.13 -7.39
N LEU A 88 -5.21 -5.77 -8.68
CA LEU A 88 -5.15 -6.73 -9.78
C LEU A 88 -3.77 -7.41 -9.87
N ILE A 89 -2.69 -6.65 -9.73
CA ILE A 89 -1.33 -7.20 -9.73
C ILE A 89 -1.13 -8.15 -8.54
N SER A 90 -1.49 -7.72 -7.34
CA SER A 90 -1.31 -8.53 -6.12
C SER A 90 -2.13 -9.83 -6.17
N SER A 91 -3.37 -9.78 -6.66
CA SER A 91 -4.21 -10.95 -6.87
C SER A 91 -3.61 -11.91 -7.90
N SER A 92 -3.08 -11.38 -9.00
CA SER A 92 -2.44 -12.17 -10.06
C SER A 92 -1.17 -12.86 -9.57
N VAL A 93 -0.35 -12.15 -8.78
CA VAL A 93 0.87 -12.70 -8.14
C VAL A 93 0.49 -13.80 -7.14
N ALA A 94 -0.53 -13.56 -6.28
CA ALA A 94 -1.00 -14.58 -5.34
C ALA A 94 -1.49 -15.84 -6.06
N GLY A 95 -2.27 -15.68 -7.14
CA GLY A 95 -2.72 -16.80 -7.96
C GLY A 95 -1.57 -17.57 -8.62
N LEU A 96 -0.52 -16.88 -9.07
CA LEU A 96 0.71 -17.51 -9.59
C LEU A 96 1.38 -18.35 -8.51
N LEU A 97 1.60 -17.80 -7.32
CA LEU A 97 2.22 -18.51 -6.20
C LEU A 97 1.42 -19.74 -5.75
N GLN A 98 0.10 -19.63 -5.70
CA GLN A 98 -0.80 -20.75 -5.38
C GLN A 98 -0.68 -21.89 -6.38
N ARG A 99 -0.59 -21.60 -7.68
CA ARG A 99 -0.36 -22.63 -8.72
C ARG A 99 1.00 -23.35 -8.57
N HIS A 100 1.96 -22.70 -7.89
CA HIS A 100 3.25 -23.31 -7.56
C HIS A 100 3.27 -23.93 -6.15
N GLY A 101 2.10 -24.13 -5.51
CA GLY A 101 1.95 -24.81 -4.23
C GLY A 101 2.25 -23.95 -2.99
N TYR A 102 2.42 -22.64 -3.14
CA TYR A 102 2.71 -21.76 -2.00
C TYR A 102 1.44 -21.04 -1.52
N ARG A 103 1.28 -20.95 -0.20
CA ARG A 103 0.28 -20.07 0.40
C ARG A 103 0.64 -18.63 0.09
N ALA A 104 -0.35 -17.88 -0.38
CA ALA A 104 -0.21 -16.46 -0.70
C ALA A 104 -1.48 -15.70 -0.32
N LEU A 105 -1.32 -14.52 0.28
CA LEU A 105 -2.40 -13.62 0.70
C LEU A 105 -2.15 -12.25 0.09
N PRO A 106 -2.91 -11.85 -0.94
CA PRO A 106 -2.87 -10.49 -1.46
C PRO A 106 -3.57 -9.56 -0.48
N LEU A 107 -2.97 -8.40 -0.21
CA LEU A 107 -3.53 -7.38 0.68
C LEU A 107 -4.03 -6.20 -0.14
N PRO A 108 -5.24 -5.68 0.15
CA PRO A 108 -5.77 -4.53 -0.56
C PRO A 108 -4.87 -3.29 -0.41
N ALA A 109 -4.64 -2.56 -1.50
CA ALA A 109 -3.74 -1.41 -1.52
C ALA A 109 -4.20 -0.25 -0.62
N SER A 110 -5.49 -0.16 -0.33
CA SER A 110 -6.04 0.99 0.42
C SER A 110 -7.35 0.66 1.15
N GLU A 111 -7.38 -0.40 1.95
CA GLU A 111 -8.52 -0.74 2.78
C GLU A 111 -8.21 -0.57 4.27
N ARG A 112 -9.23 -0.19 5.03
CA ARG A 112 -9.16 -0.11 6.49
C ARG A 112 -9.92 -1.28 7.09
N ILE A 113 -9.37 -1.84 8.16
CA ILE A 113 -10.05 -2.85 8.98
C ILE A 113 -10.57 -2.27 10.31
N ASP A 114 -10.09 -1.08 10.65
CA ASP A 114 -10.41 -0.39 11.90
C ASP A 114 -10.48 1.12 11.62
N ASP A 115 -11.68 1.69 11.67
CA ASP A 115 -11.90 3.11 11.40
C ASP A 115 -11.49 4.01 12.56
N ASP A 116 -11.52 3.53 13.80
CA ASP A 116 -11.11 4.29 14.98
C ASP A 116 -9.59 4.46 15.01
N ARG A 117 -8.86 3.39 14.70
CA ARG A 117 -7.39 3.40 14.60
C ARG A 117 -6.90 3.90 13.24
N ILE A 118 -7.78 4.04 12.25
CA ILE A 118 -7.44 4.41 10.87
C ILE A 118 -6.32 3.52 10.32
N CYS A 119 -6.42 2.22 10.51
CA CYS A 119 -5.39 1.28 10.11
C CYS A 119 -5.90 0.16 9.20
N ALA A 120 -5.00 -0.34 8.34
CA ALA A 120 -5.15 -1.56 7.58
C ALA A 120 -4.62 -2.76 8.39
N SER A 121 -4.91 -3.98 7.92
CA SER A 121 -4.40 -5.21 8.53
C SER A 121 -2.87 -5.32 8.47
N PHE A 122 -2.23 -4.59 7.56
CA PHE A 122 -0.79 -4.67 7.33
C PHE A 122 -0.23 -3.34 6.81
N SER A 123 1.02 -3.05 7.15
CA SER A 123 1.71 -1.85 6.69
C SER A 123 2.50 -2.09 5.40
N HIS A 124 1.96 -1.68 4.25
CA HIS A 124 2.68 -1.76 2.97
C HIS A 124 4.01 -0.99 2.99
N LYS A 125 4.08 0.13 3.72
CA LYS A 125 5.32 0.91 3.89
C LYS A 125 6.40 0.11 4.60
N MET A 126 6.01 -0.72 5.56
CA MET A 126 6.94 -1.59 6.27
C MET A 126 7.49 -2.67 5.34
N ALA A 127 6.62 -3.36 4.56
CA ALA A 127 7.07 -4.35 3.59
C ALA A 127 8.04 -3.74 2.57
N ALA A 128 7.70 -2.59 1.99
CA ALA A 128 8.55 -1.92 1.02
C ALA A 128 9.90 -1.46 1.63
N SER A 129 9.90 -1.02 2.89
CA SER A 129 11.15 -0.68 3.60
C SER A 129 11.99 -1.91 3.89
N LEU A 130 11.38 -3.04 4.30
CA LEU A 130 12.08 -4.32 4.52
C LEU A 130 12.62 -4.91 3.21
N ALA A 131 11.94 -4.66 2.09
CA ALA A 131 12.37 -5.06 0.76
C ALA A 131 13.46 -4.13 0.17
N GLY A 132 13.94 -3.11 0.90
CA GLY A 132 14.97 -2.19 0.43
C GLY A 132 14.52 -1.20 -0.64
N LEU A 133 13.21 -1.00 -0.83
CA LEU A 133 12.67 -0.12 -1.86
C LEU A 133 12.68 1.37 -1.45
N GLY A 134 12.88 1.65 -0.17
CA GLY A 134 12.90 3.00 0.37
C GLY A 134 13.02 3.00 1.90
N TRP A 135 12.94 4.19 2.47
CA TRP A 135 12.89 4.39 3.92
C TRP A 135 11.61 5.10 4.35
N ILE A 136 11.18 4.90 5.58
CA ILE A 136 10.04 5.63 6.14
C ILE A 136 10.55 6.99 6.64
N GLY A 137 10.20 8.05 5.90
CA GLY A 137 10.65 9.40 6.21
C GLY A 137 9.89 10.06 7.36
N LYS A 138 10.32 11.27 7.77
CA LYS A 138 9.68 12.09 8.83
C LYS A 138 8.23 12.48 8.52
N SER A 139 7.79 12.35 7.27
CA SER A 139 6.39 12.50 6.85
C SER A 139 5.53 11.26 7.11
N CYS A 140 6.09 10.20 7.68
CA CYS A 140 5.48 8.87 7.80
C CYS A 140 5.12 8.22 6.44
N LEU A 141 5.65 8.73 5.34
CA LEU A 141 5.53 8.12 4.02
C LEU A 141 6.77 7.29 3.72
N LEU A 142 6.61 6.25 2.89
CA LEU A 142 7.75 5.60 2.27
C LEU A 142 8.35 6.55 1.22
N VAL A 143 9.64 6.76 1.29
CA VAL A 143 10.40 7.61 0.36
C VAL A 143 11.33 6.72 -0.44
N THR A 144 11.16 6.67 -1.75
CA THR A 144 12.04 5.92 -2.66
C THR A 144 13.15 6.81 -3.20
N PRO A 145 14.32 6.25 -3.55
CA PRO A 145 15.39 7.03 -4.18
C PRO A 145 14.98 7.63 -5.54
N GLN A 146 14.09 6.94 -6.28
CA GLN A 146 13.72 7.29 -7.66
C GLN A 146 12.67 8.41 -7.73
N VAL A 147 11.58 8.27 -6.95
CA VAL A 147 10.41 9.17 -7.05
C VAL A 147 10.01 9.82 -5.73
N GLY A 148 10.84 9.66 -4.69
CA GLY A 148 10.51 10.16 -3.36
C GLY A 148 9.25 9.48 -2.81
N PRO A 149 8.31 10.24 -2.21
CA PRO A 149 7.07 9.69 -1.65
C PRO A 149 5.95 9.51 -2.68
N ARG A 150 6.23 9.66 -3.97
CA ARG A 150 5.25 9.72 -5.05
C ARG A 150 4.94 8.33 -5.61
N ALA A 151 4.63 7.37 -4.75
CA ALA A 151 4.23 6.01 -5.13
C ALA A 151 3.13 5.47 -4.21
N ARG A 152 2.34 4.54 -4.72
CA ARG A 152 1.39 3.73 -3.94
C ARG A 152 1.82 2.29 -3.94
N TRP A 153 1.40 1.57 -2.91
CA TRP A 153 1.96 0.26 -2.58
C TRP A 153 0.88 -0.74 -2.26
N THR A 154 1.12 -2.00 -2.65
CA THR A 154 0.42 -3.19 -2.17
C THR A 154 1.43 -4.24 -1.73
N THR A 155 0.95 -5.32 -1.11
CA THR A 155 1.78 -6.40 -0.60
C THR A 155 1.10 -7.73 -0.82
N VAL A 156 1.86 -8.73 -1.24
CA VAL A 156 1.45 -10.13 -1.18
C VAL A 156 2.27 -10.81 -0.09
N LEU A 157 1.59 -11.29 0.96
CA LEU A 157 2.22 -12.13 1.98
C LEU A 157 2.30 -13.57 1.47
N THR A 158 3.41 -14.27 1.73
CA THR A 158 3.61 -15.61 1.18
C THR A 158 4.48 -16.51 2.04
N ALA A 159 4.26 -17.82 1.89
CA ALA A 159 5.14 -18.86 2.41
C ALA A 159 6.25 -19.25 1.43
N ALA A 160 6.23 -18.73 0.19
CA ALA A 160 7.28 -19.00 -0.80
C ALA A 160 8.65 -18.50 -0.27
N PRO A 161 9.72 -19.27 -0.41
CA PRO A 161 11.02 -19.00 0.23
C PRO A 161 11.83 -17.93 -0.55
N PHE A 162 11.23 -16.79 -0.86
CA PHE A 162 11.95 -15.68 -1.46
C PHE A 162 13.02 -15.14 -0.52
N VAL A 163 14.18 -14.83 -1.08
CA VAL A 163 15.28 -14.20 -0.35
C VAL A 163 15.15 -12.69 -0.45
N ALA A 164 15.21 -11.99 0.67
CA ALA A 164 15.32 -10.54 0.69
C ALA A 164 16.73 -10.17 0.21
N GLU A 165 16.83 -9.65 -1.02
CA GLU A 165 18.13 -9.31 -1.62
C GLU A 165 18.70 -7.99 -1.11
N ALA A 166 17.82 -7.04 -0.75
CA ALA A 166 18.22 -5.73 -0.28
C ALA A 166 18.02 -5.60 1.23
N GLY A 167 19.03 -5.06 1.92
CA GLY A 167 18.88 -4.59 3.30
C GLY A 167 18.02 -3.31 3.36
N ARG A 168 17.49 -2.99 4.56
CA ARG A 168 16.80 -1.71 4.79
C ARG A 168 17.70 -0.55 4.38
N LEU A 169 17.13 0.38 3.61
CA LEU A 169 17.83 1.64 3.34
C LEU A 169 17.84 2.52 4.58
N GLU A 170 18.96 3.18 4.81
CA GLU A 170 19.09 4.16 5.88
C GLU A 170 18.17 5.38 5.64
N ASP A 171 17.69 5.99 6.73
CA ASP A 171 16.92 7.24 6.68
C ASP A 171 17.81 8.38 6.16
N ARG A 172 17.41 8.95 5.02
CA ARG A 172 18.09 10.09 4.41
C ARG A 172 17.42 11.44 4.72
N CYS A 173 16.48 11.47 5.65
CA CYS A 173 15.86 12.73 6.08
C CYS A 173 16.83 13.63 6.87
N GLY A 174 17.81 13.06 7.57
CA GLY A 174 18.83 13.80 8.29
C GLY A 174 18.26 14.97 9.12
N GLU A 175 18.80 16.15 9.00
CA GLU A 175 18.31 17.36 9.66
C GLU A 175 17.14 18.07 8.94
N CYS A 176 16.66 17.53 7.82
CA CYS A 176 15.54 18.10 7.07
C CYS A 176 14.29 18.24 7.96
N ARG A 177 13.70 19.44 8.00
CA ARG A 177 12.49 19.77 8.77
C ARG A 177 11.29 20.15 7.88
N CYS A 178 11.40 20.01 6.56
CA CYS A 178 10.36 20.45 5.63
C CYS A 178 8.99 19.83 5.92
N ALA A 179 8.92 18.50 6.09
CA ALA A 179 7.67 17.79 6.42
C ALA A 179 7.08 18.25 7.77
N SER A 180 7.91 18.38 8.80
CA SER A 180 7.48 18.81 10.14
C SER A 180 7.01 20.28 10.16
N ARG A 181 7.65 21.17 9.39
CA ARG A 181 7.22 22.56 9.26
C ARG A 181 5.87 22.64 8.54
N ARG A 182 5.72 21.89 7.44
CA ARG A 182 4.46 21.85 6.66
C ARG A 182 3.29 21.30 7.49
N ALA A 183 3.50 20.24 8.26
CA ALA A 183 2.49 19.68 9.15
C ALA A 183 2.03 20.67 10.23
N ARG A 184 2.95 21.50 10.75
CA ARG A 184 2.59 22.55 11.73
C ARG A 184 1.80 23.70 11.11
N SER A 185 2.14 24.12 9.89
CA SER A 185 1.40 25.18 9.19
C SER A 185 0.03 24.72 8.68
N ALA A 186 -0.17 23.41 8.52
CA ALA A 186 -1.43 22.81 8.11
C ALA A 186 -2.38 22.47 9.28
N ARG A 187 -2.09 22.91 10.51
CA ARG A 187 -3.05 22.82 11.62
C ARG A 187 -4.29 23.62 11.25
N LEU A 188 -5.34 22.88 10.84
CA LEU A 188 -6.68 23.44 10.71
C LEU A 188 -7.10 24.06 12.05
N PRO A 189 -7.71 25.27 12.07
CA PRO A 189 -8.28 25.77 13.30
C PRO A 189 -9.27 24.75 13.83
N ALA A 190 -9.16 24.42 15.12
CA ALA A 190 -10.11 23.55 15.82
C ALA A 190 -11.52 24.12 15.61
N GLY A 191 -12.39 23.45 14.84
CA GLY A 191 -13.75 23.93 14.69
C GLY A 191 -14.49 23.63 13.40
N ARG A 192 -14.13 22.61 12.63
CA ARG A 192 -15.08 22.02 11.65
C ARG A 192 -14.99 20.50 11.68
N SER A 193 -15.88 19.88 12.45
CA SER A 193 -16.21 18.48 12.24
C SER A 193 -16.80 18.34 10.83
N VAL A 194 -16.09 17.63 9.96
CA VAL A 194 -16.69 17.18 8.71
C VAL A 194 -17.74 16.15 9.09
N ARG A 195 -19.03 16.55 9.02
CA ARG A 195 -20.13 15.59 9.15
C ARG A 195 -19.94 14.55 8.04
N ALA A 196 -19.79 13.31 8.45
CA ALA A 196 -19.86 12.17 7.54
C ALA A 196 -21.20 12.22 6.80
N SER A 197 -21.18 12.17 5.49
CA SER A 197 -22.41 12.01 4.69
C SER A 197 -23.10 10.71 5.11
N PRO A 198 -24.41 10.69 5.37
CA PRO A 198 -25.11 9.47 5.74
C PRO A 198 -25.03 8.49 4.59
N GLY A 199 -24.44 7.32 4.85
CA GLY A 199 -24.39 6.22 3.90
C GLY A 199 -25.81 5.86 3.43
N LYS A 200 -25.99 5.66 2.13
CA LYS A 200 -27.22 5.16 1.54
C LYS A 200 -27.58 3.83 2.24
N ARG A 201 -28.65 3.81 2.98
CA ARG A 201 -29.22 2.59 3.56
C ARG A 201 -29.61 1.66 2.40
N GLY A 202 -29.02 0.50 2.36
CA GLY A 202 -29.45 -0.56 1.46
C GLY A 202 -30.90 -0.93 1.75
N THR A 203 -31.74 -0.89 0.74
CA THR A 203 -33.10 -1.41 0.78
C THR A 203 -33.03 -2.93 0.94
N THR A 204 -33.41 -3.41 2.13
CA THR A 204 -33.69 -4.83 2.37
C THR A 204 -34.89 -5.22 1.51
N ARG A 205 -34.67 -6.12 0.54
CA ARG A 205 -35.76 -6.84 -0.15
C ARG A 205 -36.35 -7.82 0.83
N GLU A 206 -37.62 -7.66 1.14
CA GLU A 206 -38.45 -8.71 1.75
C GLU A 206 -38.60 -9.93 0.84
N PRO A 207 -38.60 -11.16 1.39
CA PRO A 207 -38.87 -12.35 0.60
C PRO A 207 -40.38 -12.43 0.29
N ALA A 208 -40.72 -12.61 -0.99
CA ALA A 208 -42.07 -12.88 -1.45
C ALA A 208 -42.55 -14.20 -0.84
N SER A 209 -43.66 -14.16 -0.11
CA SER A 209 -44.39 -15.34 0.33
C SER A 209 -45.09 -15.99 -0.86
N SER A 210 -44.80 -17.28 -1.08
CA SER A 210 -45.54 -18.16 -1.98
C SER A 210 -46.90 -18.55 -1.37
N THR A 211 -47.95 -18.34 -2.10
CA THR A 211 -49.19 -19.10 -2.04
C THR A 211 -49.34 -19.90 -3.31
#